data_2ca59d27cdf72211619d0c73de64cb27
#
_entry.id   2ca59d27cdf72211619d0c73de64cb27
#
_cell.length_a   1.000
_cell.length_b   1.000
_cell.length_c   1.000
_cell.angle_alpha   90.00
_cell.angle_beta   90.00
_cell.angle_gamma   90.00
#
_symmetry.space_group_name_H-M   'P 1'
#
loop_
_entity.id
_entity.type
_entity.pdbx_description
1 polymer ?
#
loop_
_entity_poly.entity_id
_entity_poly.type
_entity_poly.pdbx_seq_one_letter_code
_entity_poly.pdbx_strand_id
1 'polypeptide(L)'
;YIATGRYTVFWLYFYESAEKYLLNNCLKHYFVFTDNSEDIAGKSRGNVTCIQQNKLGWPFDTLMRFDIFLSIKDQLEAFDYVFFFNGNSEIVSEITSDDLLPLREDQKLVFAHQPHMFHLSKRKFTYDRNPESSAYIPNGQGQYYFMGGING
;
A
#
# COMPACT_ATOMS: atom_id res chain seq x y z
N TYR A 1 -2.34 3.80 4.92
CA TYR A 1 -2.91 4.66 3.87
C TYR A 1 -2.41 6.09 4.02
N ILE A 2 -2.03 6.74 2.92
CA ILE A 2 -1.60 8.14 2.93
C ILE A 2 -2.62 8.97 2.14
N ALA A 3 -3.25 9.95 2.82
CA ALA A 3 -4.30 10.81 2.28
C ALA A 3 -4.04 12.27 2.65
N THR A 4 -3.11 12.93 1.96
CA THR A 4 -2.79 14.35 2.17
C THR A 4 -3.33 15.24 1.05
N GLY A 5 -3.70 16.46 1.38
CA GLY A 5 -4.25 17.44 0.44
C GLY A 5 -5.48 16.91 -0.29
N ARG A 6 -5.45 16.92 -1.63
CA ARG A 6 -6.58 16.48 -2.45
C ARG A 6 -6.85 14.97 -2.41
N TYR A 7 -5.93 14.15 -1.91
CA TYR A 7 -6.11 12.70 -1.85
C TYR A 7 -7.10 12.25 -0.78
N THR A 8 -7.48 13.11 0.17
CA THR A 8 -8.54 12.84 1.15
C THR A 8 -9.89 12.51 0.50
N VAL A 9 -10.15 12.97 -0.74
CA VAL A 9 -11.39 12.67 -1.47
C VAL A 9 -11.55 11.18 -1.80
N PHE A 10 -10.46 10.43 -1.90
CA PHE A 10 -10.49 9.01 -2.22
C PHE A 10 -10.74 8.12 -1.00
N TRP A 11 -10.58 8.66 0.21
CA TRP A 11 -10.66 7.88 1.44
C TRP A 11 -11.98 7.13 1.58
N LEU A 12 -13.10 7.80 1.40
CA LEU A 12 -14.41 7.19 1.59
C LEU A 12 -14.62 5.98 0.66
N TYR A 13 -14.30 6.13 -0.61
CA TYR A 13 -14.42 5.05 -1.61
C TYR A 13 -13.53 3.86 -1.28
N PHE A 14 -12.27 4.12 -0.93
CA PHE A 14 -11.36 3.07 -0.48
C PHE A 14 -11.89 2.37 0.77
N TYR A 15 -12.24 3.13 1.81
CA TYR A 15 -12.67 2.60 3.10
C TYR A 15 -13.94 1.76 2.99
N GLU A 16 -14.97 2.26 2.34
CA GLU A 16 -16.23 1.52 2.16
C GLU A 16 -16.02 0.24 1.34
N SER A 17 -15.25 0.30 0.27
CA SER A 17 -14.95 -0.87 -0.55
C SER A 17 -14.08 -1.89 0.20
N ALA A 18 -13.11 -1.43 0.98
CA ALA A 18 -12.28 -2.31 1.81
C ALA A 18 -13.07 -2.95 2.96
N GLU A 19 -13.98 -2.22 3.60
CA GLU A 19 -14.87 -2.80 4.62
C GLU A 19 -15.83 -3.84 4.02
N LYS A 20 -16.22 -3.66 2.78
CA LYS A 20 -17.16 -4.56 2.10
C LYS A 20 -16.50 -5.80 1.52
N TYR A 21 -15.29 -5.69 1.00
CA TYR A 21 -14.71 -6.71 0.13
C TYR A 21 -13.34 -7.24 0.58
N LEU A 22 -12.61 -6.52 1.44
CA LEU A 22 -11.26 -6.91 1.82
C LEU A 22 -11.25 -7.69 3.12
N LEU A 23 -10.82 -8.96 3.10
CA LEU A 23 -10.59 -9.79 4.28
C LEU A 23 -11.74 -9.72 5.31
N ASN A 24 -12.96 -10.03 4.88
CA ASN A 24 -14.18 -9.90 5.70
C ASN A 24 -14.19 -10.78 6.96
N ASN A 25 -13.35 -11.81 7.00
CA ASN A 25 -13.16 -12.72 8.13
C ASN A 25 -12.04 -12.28 9.09
N CYS A 26 -11.38 -11.13 8.84
CA CYS A 26 -10.29 -10.61 9.65
C CYS A 26 -10.69 -9.30 10.34
N LEU A 27 -10.12 -9.04 11.51
CA LEU A 27 -10.19 -7.72 12.13
C LEU A 27 -9.29 -6.75 11.37
N LYS A 28 -9.86 -5.63 10.96
CA LYS A 28 -9.15 -4.59 10.19
C LYS A 28 -9.01 -3.33 11.01
N HIS A 29 -7.84 -2.73 10.98
CA HIS A 29 -7.57 -1.41 11.50
C HIS A 29 -6.83 -0.58 10.44
N TYR A 30 -7.20 0.69 10.30
CA TYR A 30 -6.66 1.58 9.29
C TYR A 30 -5.85 2.70 9.94
N PHE A 31 -4.57 2.78 9.64
CA PHE A 31 -3.74 3.94 9.94
C PHE A 31 -3.76 4.88 8.75
N VAL A 32 -4.27 6.08 8.93
CA VAL A 32 -4.41 7.08 7.86
C VAL A 32 -3.54 8.27 8.15
N PHE A 33 -2.48 8.43 7.40
CA PHE A 33 -1.59 9.59 7.45
C PHE A 33 -2.21 10.72 6.64
N THR A 34 -2.61 11.80 7.31
CA THR A 34 -3.41 12.87 6.70
C THR A 34 -3.13 14.24 7.31
N ASP A 35 -3.30 15.27 6.53
CA ASP A 35 -3.33 16.68 6.96
C ASP A 35 -4.74 17.18 7.29
N ASN A 36 -5.77 16.32 7.17
CA ASN A 36 -7.16 16.62 7.46
C ASN A 36 -7.85 15.46 8.19
N SER A 37 -7.53 15.32 9.48
CA SER A 37 -8.05 14.22 10.31
C SER A 37 -9.56 14.30 10.55
N GLU A 38 -10.15 15.49 10.59
CA GLU A 38 -11.59 15.67 10.80
C GLU A 38 -12.40 15.11 9.63
N ASP A 39 -11.97 15.36 8.39
CA ASP A 39 -12.62 14.84 7.18
C ASP A 39 -12.54 13.30 7.11
N ILE A 40 -11.40 12.73 7.49
CA ILE A 40 -11.22 11.27 7.55
C ILE A 40 -12.10 10.66 8.64
N ALA A 41 -12.05 11.20 9.87
CA ALA A 41 -12.80 10.67 11.01
C ALA A 41 -14.32 10.75 10.79
N GLY A 42 -14.80 11.85 10.19
CA GLY A 42 -16.22 12.03 9.88
C GLY A 42 -16.79 11.04 8.87
N LYS A 43 -15.92 10.35 8.12
CA LYS A 43 -16.26 9.34 7.09
C LYS A 43 -15.89 7.91 7.50
N SER A 44 -15.53 7.69 8.76
CA SER A 44 -14.94 6.45 9.23
C SER A 44 -15.71 5.88 10.43
N ARG A 45 -15.55 4.59 10.67
CA ARG A 45 -16.00 3.93 11.89
C ARG A 45 -14.85 3.88 12.91
N GLY A 46 -15.07 3.26 14.08
CA GLY A 46 -14.10 3.22 15.18
C GLY A 46 -12.79 2.44 14.95
N ASN A 47 -12.60 1.86 13.76
CA ASN A 47 -11.41 1.09 13.39
C ASN A 47 -10.37 1.91 12.58
N VAL A 48 -10.37 3.23 12.72
CA VAL A 48 -9.47 4.14 12.01
C VAL A 48 -8.70 5.00 12.98
N THR A 49 -7.38 5.06 12.84
CA THR A 49 -6.50 5.99 13.54
C THR A 49 -5.89 6.97 12.54
N CYS A 50 -6.15 8.25 12.74
CA CYS A 50 -5.55 9.32 11.95
C CYS A 50 -4.19 9.70 12.56
N ILE A 51 -3.17 9.76 11.71
CA ILE A 51 -1.83 10.22 12.06
C ILE A 51 -1.57 11.53 11.32
N GLN A 52 -1.18 12.58 12.06
CA GLN A 52 -0.90 13.86 11.44
C GLN A 52 0.28 13.74 10.47
N GLN A 53 0.05 14.06 9.22
CA GLN A 53 1.05 14.06 8.16
C GLN A 53 0.83 15.24 7.22
N ASN A 54 1.80 16.13 7.15
CA ASN A 54 1.76 17.22 6.19
C ASN A 54 2.05 16.70 4.78
N LYS A 55 1.39 17.28 3.78
CA LYS A 55 1.68 17.00 2.38
C LYS A 55 3.13 17.35 2.05
N LEU A 56 3.89 16.40 1.54
CA LEU A 56 5.29 16.58 1.12
C LEU A 56 5.38 17.04 -0.35
N GLY A 57 4.38 16.73 -1.15
CA GLY A 57 4.36 16.97 -2.58
C GLY A 57 5.08 15.88 -3.37
N TRP A 58 4.77 15.83 -4.69
CA TRP A 58 5.42 14.88 -5.58
C TRP A 58 6.87 15.27 -5.82
N PRO A 59 7.87 14.34 -5.80
CA PRO A 59 7.71 12.89 -5.63
C PRO A 59 7.78 12.41 -4.17
N PHE A 60 7.94 13.30 -3.20
CA PHE A 60 8.27 12.94 -1.82
C PHE A 60 7.15 12.20 -1.09
N ASP A 61 5.86 12.48 -1.38
CA ASP A 61 4.73 11.70 -0.85
C ASP A 61 4.86 10.20 -1.19
N THR A 62 5.58 9.87 -2.27
CA THR A 62 5.82 8.48 -2.67
C THR A 62 7.15 7.95 -2.16
N LEU A 63 8.23 8.73 -2.27
CA LEU A 63 9.58 8.29 -1.93
C LEU A 63 9.75 8.09 -0.42
N MET A 64 9.16 8.97 0.40
CA MET A 64 9.26 8.95 1.87
C MET A 64 8.23 8.03 2.53
N ARG A 65 7.50 7.24 1.77
CA ARG A 65 6.42 6.37 2.24
C ARG A 65 6.82 5.47 3.41
N PHE A 66 7.96 4.83 3.30
CA PHE A 66 8.43 3.90 4.34
C PHE A 66 8.90 4.63 5.59
N ASP A 67 9.50 5.81 5.47
CA ASP A 67 9.84 6.65 6.62
C ASP A 67 8.57 7.11 7.36
N ILE A 68 7.52 7.46 6.61
CA ILE A 68 6.21 7.81 7.16
C ILE A 68 5.64 6.62 7.94
N PHE A 69 5.67 5.40 7.39
CA PHE A 69 5.18 4.20 8.10
C PHE A 69 6.01 3.86 9.33
N LEU A 70 7.32 3.97 9.24
CA LEU A 70 8.22 3.70 10.36
C LEU A 70 8.03 4.67 11.53
N SER A 71 7.44 5.85 11.31
CA SER A 71 7.11 6.79 12.40
C SER A 71 6.13 6.25 13.44
N ILE A 72 5.37 5.21 13.07
CA ILE A 72 4.43 4.51 13.97
C ILE A 72 4.75 3.02 14.10
N LYS A 73 6.02 2.64 13.93
CA LYS A 73 6.47 1.25 13.93
C LYS A 73 5.90 0.43 15.08
N ASP A 74 6.00 0.95 16.32
CA ASP A 74 5.54 0.25 17.52
C ASP A 74 4.03 -0.04 17.50
N GLN A 75 3.24 0.81 16.83
CA GLN A 75 1.80 0.58 16.66
C GLN A 75 1.54 -0.49 15.59
N LEU A 76 2.34 -0.52 14.52
CA LEU A 76 2.20 -1.51 13.44
C LEU A 76 2.62 -2.92 13.90
N GLU A 77 3.60 -3.03 14.79
CA GLU A 77 4.07 -4.32 15.34
C GLU A 77 3.00 -5.06 16.15
N ALA A 78 1.91 -4.40 16.54
CA ALA A 78 0.78 -5.04 17.21
C ALA A 78 -0.13 -5.85 16.27
N PHE A 79 0.10 -5.83 14.96
CA PHE A 79 -0.71 -6.51 13.95
C PHE A 79 0.06 -7.66 13.31
N ASP A 80 -0.64 -8.75 13.00
CA ASP A 80 -0.05 -9.91 12.32
C ASP A 80 0.39 -9.59 10.89
N TYR A 81 -0.37 -8.72 10.21
CA TYR A 81 -0.11 -8.29 8.84
C TYR A 81 -0.35 -6.80 8.67
N VAL A 82 0.49 -6.16 7.87
CA VAL A 82 0.37 -4.73 7.51
C VAL A 82 0.36 -4.59 6.00
N PHE A 83 -0.66 -3.95 5.45
CA PHE A 83 -0.80 -3.72 4.02
C PHE A 83 -0.84 -2.24 3.69
N PHE A 84 -0.20 -1.89 2.60
CA PHE A 84 -0.30 -0.58 1.98
C PHE A 84 -1.12 -0.66 0.69
N PHE A 85 -2.05 0.27 0.56
CA PHE A 85 -2.81 0.52 -0.68
C PHE A 85 -2.65 1.98 -1.08
N ASN A 86 -2.46 2.23 -2.38
CA ASN A 86 -2.44 3.60 -2.92
C ASN A 86 -3.75 4.33 -2.61
N GLY A 87 -3.64 5.64 -2.38
CA GLY A 87 -4.75 6.49 -2.03
C GLY A 87 -5.91 6.54 -3.05
N ASN A 88 -5.66 6.20 -4.29
CA ASN A 88 -6.66 6.13 -5.36
C ASN A 88 -7.11 4.71 -5.71
N SER A 89 -6.98 3.79 -4.76
CA SER A 89 -7.44 2.39 -4.94
C SER A 89 -8.90 2.23 -4.50
N GLU A 90 -9.59 1.31 -5.13
CA GLU A 90 -10.93 0.83 -4.76
C GLU A 90 -10.97 -0.70 -4.90
N ILE A 91 -11.59 -1.38 -3.92
CA ILE A 91 -11.73 -2.84 -3.94
C ILE A 91 -13.06 -3.17 -4.62
N VAL A 92 -13.01 -3.80 -5.79
CA VAL A 92 -14.21 -4.02 -6.62
C VAL A 92 -14.79 -5.43 -6.51
N SER A 93 -14.09 -6.33 -5.85
CA SER A 93 -14.54 -7.71 -5.62
C SER A 93 -13.98 -8.25 -4.30
N GLU A 94 -14.57 -9.32 -3.80
CA GLU A 94 -14.10 -9.97 -2.57
C GLU A 94 -12.64 -10.43 -2.71
N ILE A 95 -11.86 -10.13 -1.68
CA ILE A 95 -10.47 -10.59 -1.50
C ILE A 95 -10.44 -11.31 -0.15
N THR A 96 -10.21 -12.61 -0.20
CA THR A 96 -10.15 -13.48 0.97
C THR A 96 -8.73 -13.57 1.55
N SER A 97 -8.59 -14.19 2.72
CA SER A 97 -7.28 -14.52 3.29
C SER A 97 -6.43 -15.38 2.35
N ASP A 98 -7.06 -16.33 1.66
CA ASP A 98 -6.37 -17.23 0.73
C ASP A 98 -5.83 -16.51 -0.52
N ASP A 99 -6.44 -15.37 -0.88
CA ASP A 99 -6.00 -14.55 -2.01
C ASP A 99 -4.83 -13.62 -1.64
N LEU A 100 -4.76 -13.16 -0.39
CA LEU A 100 -3.88 -12.05 -0.01
C LEU A 100 -2.80 -12.41 1.00
N LEU A 101 -3.10 -13.29 1.97
CA LEU A 101 -2.12 -13.61 3.01
C LEU A 101 -1.06 -14.60 2.51
N PRO A 102 0.14 -14.58 3.06
CA PRO A 102 1.18 -15.54 2.72
C PRO A 102 0.71 -16.99 2.92
N LEU A 103 0.93 -17.83 1.91
CA LEU A 103 0.53 -19.23 1.93
C LEU A 103 1.45 -20.12 2.78
N ARG A 104 2.64 -19.62 3.12
CA ARG A 104 3.68 -20.36 3.86
C ARG A 104 4.32 -19.46 4.92
N GLU A 105 4.71 -20.03 6.03
CA GLU A 105 5.33 -19.32 7.16
C GLU A 105 6.66 -18.61 6.82
N ASP A 106 7.38 -19.08 5.79
CA ASP A 106 8.63 -18.48 5.34
C ASP A 106 8.42 -17.26 4.41
N GLN A 107 7.20 -17.05 3.94
CA GLN A 107 6.82 -15.87 3.15
C GLN A 107 6.52 -14.71 4.10
N LYS A 108 7.20 -13.58 3.90
CA LYS A 108 7.07 -12.40 4.76
C LYS A 108 6.55 -11.17 4.03
N LEU A 109 6.47 -11.22 2.71
CA LEU A 109 6.09 -10.08 1.88
C LEU A 109 5.10 -10.50 0.80
N VAL A 110 4.13 -9.64 0.55
CA VAL A 110 3.15 -9.79 -0.53
C VAL A 110 3.24 -8.58 -1.45
N PHE A 111 3.28 -8.82 -2.75
CA PHE A 111 3.31 -7.77 -3.77
C PHE A 111 2.34 -8.07 -4.89
N ALA A 112 1.63 -7.04 -5.36
CA ALA A 112 0.82 -7.15 -6.55
C ALA A 112 1.67 -7.01 -7.82
N HIS A 113 1.46 -7.88 -8.80
CA HIS A 113 2.06 -7.72 -10.12
C HIS A 113 1.55 -6.45 -10.80
N GLN A 114 2.43 -5.79 -11.55
CA GLN A 114 2.02 -4.68 -12.40
C GLN A 114 1.24 -5.21 -13.61
N PRO A 115 -0.08 -4.94 -13.75
CA PRO A 115 -0.93 -5.64 -14.70
C PRO A 115 -0.45 -5.55 -16.15
N HIS A 116 -0.08 -4.36 -16.62
CA HIS A 116 0.36 -4.17 -18.02
C HIS A 116 1.78 -4.72 -18.30
N MET A 117 2.52 -5.14 -17.26
CA MET A 117 3.82 -5.78 -17.41
C MET A 117 3.72 -7.32 -17.38
N PHE A 118 2.59 -7.88 -16.99
CA PHE A 118 2.42 -9.31 -16.73
C PHE A 118 2.75 -10.18 -17.94
N HIS A 119 2.39 -9.75 -19.13
CA HIS A 119 2.63 -10.48 -20.39
C HIS A 119 3.84 -10.00 -21.19
N LEU A 120 4.61 -9.06 -20.63
CA LEU A 120 5.77 -8.53 -21.35
C LEU A 120 7.03 -9.39 -21.13
N SER A 121 7.89 -9.40 -22.14
CA SER A 121 9.24 -9.94 -21.99
C SER A 121 10.01 -9.16 -20.92
N LYS A 122 10.79 -9.84 -20.09
CA LYS A 122 11.67 -9.28 -19.05
C LYS A 122 12.59 -8.16 -19.55
N ARG A 123 12.94 -8.16 -20.83
CA ARG A 123 13.73 -7.08 -21.48
C ARG A 123 13.00 -5.75 -21.53
N LYS A 124 11.68 -5.74 -21.41
CA LYS A 124 10.84 -4.54 -21.43
C LYS A 124 10.55 -3.99 -20.02
N PHE A 125 10.99 -4.69 -18.97
CA PHE A 125 10.81 -4.22 -17.60
C PHE A 125 11.70 -3.02 -17.32
N THR A 126 11.10 -1.97 -16.78
CA THR A 126 11.77 -0.71 -16.47
C THR A 126 12.44 -0.74 -15.10
N TYR A 127 13.21 -1.81 -14.82
CA TYR A 127 14.02 -1.89 -13.62
C TYR A 127 15.05 -0.77 -13.57
N ASP A 128 15.49 -0.41 -12.38
CA ASP A 128 16.63 0.48 -12.23
C ASP A 128 17.90 -0.19 -12.78
N ARG A 129 18.49 0.44 -13.78
CA ARG A 129 19.67 -0.05 -14.50
C ARG A 129 20.94 0.77 -14.20
N ASN A 130 20.85 1.71 -13.24
CA ASN A 130 22.01 2.43 -12.76
C ASN A 130 22.80 1.58 -11.77
N PRO A 131 24.06 1.19 -12.07
CA PRO A 131 24.87 0.35 -11.17
C PRO A 131 25.16 0.99 -9.80
N GLU A 132 25.05 2.29 -9.68
CA GLU A 132 25.25 3.03 -8.42
C GLU A 132 24.01 3.07 -7.54
N SER A 133 22.86 2.63 -8.05
CA SER A 133 21.62 2.58 -7.29
C SER A 133 21.54 1.36 -6.40
N SER A 134 21.05 1.52 -5.17
CA SER A 134 20.74 0.40 -4.28
C SER A 134 19.61 -0.51 -4.80
N ALA A 135 18.83 -0.02 -5.77
CA ALA A 135 17.76 -0.78 -6.43
C ALA A 135 18.21 -1.38 -7.79
N TYR A 136 19.52 -1.37 -8.08
CA TYR A 136 20.05 -1.86 -9.34
C TYR A 136 19.73 -3.32 -9.60
N ILE A 137 19.19 -3.59 -10.78
CA ILE A 137 18.97 -4.94 -11.30
C ILE A 137 19.74 -5.08 -12.63
N PRO A 138 20.75 -5.95 -12.73
CA PRO A 138 21.54 -6.14 -13.94
C PRO A 138 20.71 -6.53 -15.17
N ASN A 139 21.19 -6.21 -16.36
CA ASN A 139 20.55 -6.65 -17.59
C ASN A 139 20.42 -8.16 -17.67
N GLY A 140 19.25 -8.64 -18.08
CA GLY A 140 18.95 -10.08 -18.15
C GLY A 140 18.51 -10.72 -16.82
N GLN A 141 18.62 -10.00 -15.70
CA GLN A 141 18.11 -10.41 -14.41
C GLN A 141 16.74 -9.79 -14.11
N GLY A 142 16.11 -10.30 -13.06
CA GLY A 142 14.74 -9.96 -12.67
C GLY A 142 13.73 -10.95 -13.28
N GLN A 143 12.73 -11.31 -12.51
CA GLN A 143 11.72 -12.30 -12.93
C GLN A 143 10.32 -11.74 -12.96
N TYR A 144 9.99 -10.85 -12.05
CA TYR A 144 8.68 -10.26 -11.88
C TYR A 144 8.77 -8.75 -11.82
N TYR A 145 7.71 -8.07 -12.26
CA TYR A 145 7.60 -6.62 -12.12
C TYR A 145 6.40 -6.31 -11.24
N PHE A 146 6.66 -5.83 -10.04
CA PHE A 146 5.65 -5.50 -9.06
C PHE A 146 5.24 -4.03 -9.12
N MET A 147 3.99 -3.75 -8.81
CA MET A 147 3.51 -2.38 -8.67
C MET A 147 3.81 -1.85 -7.26
N GLY A 148 4.09 -0.55 -7.15
CA GLY A 148 4.31 0.09 -5.86
C GLY A 148 3.04 0.50 -5.13
N GLY A 149 1.87 0.20 -5.69
CA GLY A 149 0.59 0.67 -5.16
C GLY A 149 -0.09 -0.26 -4.17
N ILE A 150 0.33 -1.54 -4.12
CA ILE A 150 -0.18 -2.54 -3.18
C ILE A 150 0.97 -3.43 -2.76
N ASN A 151 1.22 -3.48 -1.45
CA ASN A 151 2.21 -4.38 -0.84
C ASN A 151 1.91 -4.59 0.65
N GLY A 152 2.40 -5.69 1.19
CA GLY A 152 2.26 -6.06 2.58
C GLY A 152 3.40 -6.94 3.05
#